data_a796143ded4ebc48f2f8744ee2f2d432
#
_entry.id   a796143ded4ebc48f2f8744ee2f2d432
#
_cell.length_a   1.000
_cell.length_b   1.000
_cell.length_c   1.000
_cell.angle_alpha   90.00
_cell.angle_beta   90.00
_cell.angle_gamma   90.00
#
_symmetry.space_group_name_H-M   'P 1'
#
loop_
_entity.id
_entity.type
_entity.pdbx_description
1 polymer ?
#
loop_
_entity_poly.entity_id
_entity_poly.type
_entity_poly.pdbx_seq_one_letter_code
_entity_poly.pdbx_strand_id
1 'polypeptide(L)'
;MSEKESPGRKRLDIYLNDHLAGSVAAIELLEKVIEHHSEDRFGKIFRDWRGDIQVDQETLRKLIRKLGAEESGIRKAGAWVAEKFSRIKIGDLDDSASLLQALEALALGITGKRLLWRSLGAITPNFAPLQGTDFGELEKRAQEQFERVETLRLEMAREAFRT
;
A
#
# COMPACT_ATOMS: atom_id res chain seq x y z
N MET A 1 16.47 30.14 7.72
CA MET A 1 16.18 28.70 7.79
C MET A 1 16.09 28.19 6.36
N SER A 2 16.90 27.22 6.03
CA SER A 2 16.84 26.56 4.71
C SER A 2 15.48 25.85 4.58
N GLU A 3 14.90 25.84 3.37
CA GLU A 3 13.63 25.17 3.06
C GLU A 3 13.63 23.69 3.49
N LYS A 4 14.81 23.07 3.58
CA LYS A 4 15.03 21.71 4.06
C LYS A 4 14.76 21.52 5.59
N GLU A 5 14.69 22.57 6.37
CA GLU A 5 14.57 22.50 7.84
C GLU A 5 13.22 22.97 8.38
N SER A 6 12.26 23.30 7.50
CA SER A 6 10.95 23.76 7.97
C SER A 6 10.19 22.65 8.71
N PRO A 7 9.40 22.98 9.75
CA PRO A 7 8.58 21.99 10.48
C PRO A 7 7.59 21.25 9.57
N GLY A 8 7.08 21.91 8.54
CA GLY A 8 6.20 21.30 7.53
C GLY A 8 6.91 20.23 6.73
N ARG A 9 8.18 20.48 6.37
CA ARG A 9 9.01 19.52 5.65
C ARG A 9 9.26 18.25 6.45
N LYS A 10 9.66 18.39 7.71
CA LYS A 10 9.89 17.23 8.60
C LYS A 10 8.63 16.39 8.76
N ARG A 11 7.46 17.02 8.89
CA ARG A 11 6.18 16.31 8.95
C ARG A 11 5.86 15.56 7.66
N LEU A 12 6.14 16.16 6.50
CA LEU A 12 5.96 15.53 5.21
C LEU A 12 6.88 14.30 5.08
N ASP A 13 8.14 14.40 5.48
CA ASP A 13 9.09 13.29 5.42
C ASP A 13 8.63 12.10 6.28
N ILE A 14 8.12 12.34 7.48
CA ILE A 14 7.52 11.31 8.35
C ILE A 14 6.30 10.69 7.67
N TYR A 15 5.39 11.51 7.16
CA TYR A 15 4.16 11.06 6.50
C TYR A 15 4.44 10.16 5.30
N LEU A 16 5.39 10.52 4.44
CA LEU A 16 5.78 9.70 3.28
C LEU A 16 6.42 8.37 3.70
N ASN A 17 7.27 8.41 4.74
CA ASN A 17 7.90 7.19 5.25
C ASN A 17 6.90 6.25 5.93
N ASP A 18 5.86 6.76 6.58
CA ASP A 18 4.78 5.93 7.14
C ASP A 18 4.01 5.22 6.01
N HIS A 19 3.73 5.92 4.91
CA HIS A 19 3.12 5.29 3.72
C HIS A 19 4.05 4.30 3.02
N LEU A 20 5.35 4.58 2.96
CA LEU A 20 6.34 3.63 2.45
C LEU A 20 6.34 2.35 3.29
N ALA A 21 6.31 2.49 4.61
CA ALA A 21 6.19 1.36 5.53
C ALA A 21 4.93 0.53 5.26
N GLY A 22 3.78 1.18 5.07
CA GLY A 22 2.53 0.52 4.71
C GLY A 22 2.61 -0.25 3.39
N SER A 23 3.33 0.28 2.39
CA SER A 23 3.53 -0.40 1.11
C SER A 23 4.41 -1.66 1.22
N VAL A 24 5.44 -1.63 2.08
CA VAL A 24 6.25 -2.82 2.40
C VAL A 24 5.37 -3.90 3.00
N ALA A 25 4.50 -3.52 3.94
CA ALA A 25 3.52 -4.42 4.55
C ALA A 25 2.60 -5.10 3.54
N ALA A 26 2.06 -4.33 2.62
CA ALA A 26 1.16 -4.84 1.60
C ALA A 26 1.87 -5.85 0.68
N ILE A 27 3.12 -5.58 0.32
CA ILE A 27 3.93 -6.49 -0.50
C ILE A 27 4.22 -7.78 0.26
N GLU A 28 4.63 -7.71 1.53
CA GLU A 28 4.87 -8.90 2.36
C GLU A 28 3.61 -9.75 2.53
N LEU A 29 2.44 -9.12 2.72
CA LEU A 29 1.17 -9.84 2.77
C LEU A 29 0.89 -10.58 1.46
N LEU A 30 1.04 -9.89 0.31
CA LEU A 30 0.84 -10.48 -1.00
C LEU A 30 1.81 -11.63 -1.28
N GLU A 31 3.07 -11.51 -0.87
CA GLU A 31 4.07 -12.58 -1.02
C GLU A 31 3.66 -13.84 -0.27
N LYS A 32 3.16 -13.71 0.97
CA LYS A 32 2.65 -14.85 1.74
C LYS A 32 1.43 -15.50 1.08
N VAL A 33 0.49 -14.69 0.58
CA VAL A 33 -0.69 -15.23 -0.13
C VAL A 33 -0.29 -15.90 -1.44
N ILE A 34 0.67 -15.31 -2.20
CA ILE A 34 1.19 -15.90 -3.44
C ILE A 34 1.89 -17.22 -3.18
N GLU A 35 2.69 -17.31 -2.12
CA GLU A 35 3.39 -18.54 -1.74
C GLU A 35 2.40 -19.67 -1.46
N HIS A 36 1.28 -19.35 -0.79
CA HIS A 36 0.22 -20.30 -0.46
C HIS A 36 -0.62 -20.72 -1.68
N HIS A 37 -0.87 -19.80 -2.60
CA HIS A 37 -1.69 -19.98 -3.80
C HIS A 37 -0.87 -20.02 -5.10
N SER A 38 0.34 -20.58 -5.07
CA SER A 38 1.29 -20.51 -6.20
C SER A 38 0.75 -21.10 -7.50
N GLU A 39 -0.07 -22.14 -7.43
CA GLU A 39 -0.51 -22.94 -8.59
C GLU A 39 -1.98 -22.69 -9.00
N ASP A 40 -2.70 -21.84 -8.28
CA ASP A 40 -4.10 -21.57 -8.57
C ASP A 40 -4.37 -20.18 -9.18
N ARG A 41 -5.65 -19.87 -9.46
CA ARG A 41 -6.06 -18.58 -10.02
C ARG A 41 -5.68 -17.38 -9.15
N PHE A 42 -5.67 -17.57 -7.82
CA PHE A 42 -5.35 -16.50 -6.89
C PHE A 42 -3.88 -16.10 -6.97
N GLY A 43 -2.97 -17.07 -7.09
CA GLY A 43 -1.56 -16.78 -7.23
C GLY A 43 -1.24 -15.86 -8.40
N LYS A 44 -1.91 -16.04 -9.55
CA LYS A 44 -1.76 -15.11 -10.69
C LYS A 44 -2.28 -13.72 -10.37
N ILE A 45 -3.48 -13.62 -9.82
CA ILE A 45 -4.12 -12.34 -9.44
C ILE A 45 -3.23 -11.57 -8.46
N PHE A 46 -2.74 -12.24 -7.42
CA PHE A 46 -1.91 -11.58 -6.40
C PHE A 46 -0.52 -11.18 -6.90
N ARG A 47 0.06 -11.94 -7.83
CA ARG A 47 1.31 -11.53 -8.50
C ARG A 47 1.12 -10.25 -9.33
N ASP A 48 0.02 -10.15 -10.07
CA ASP A 48 -0.31 -8.94 -10.84
C ASP A 48 -0.50 -7.73 -9.89
N TRP A 49 -1.24 -7.89 -8.80
CA TRP A 49 -1.43 -6.83 -7.80
C TRP A 49 -0.15 -6.43 -7.09
N ARG A 50 0.70 -7.40 -6.75
CA ARG A 50 2.03 -7.11 -6.19
C ARG A 50 2.85 -6.24 -7.14
N GLY A 51 2.85 -6.56 -8.43
CA GLY A 51 3.53 -5.76 -9.44
C GLY A 51 3.02 -4.32 -9.49
N ASP A 52 1.71 -4.13 -9.47
CA ASP A 52 1.08 -2.79 -9.42
C ASP A 52 1.51 -2.00 -8.17
N ILE A 53 1.52 -2.63 -7.00
CA ILE A 53 1.89 -1.99 -5.74
C ILE A 53 3.39 -1.67 -5.72
N GLN A 54 4.24 -2.52 -6.28
CA GLN A 54 5.68 -2.25 -6.42
C GLN A 54 5.97 -1.03 -7.30
N VAL A 55 5.22 -0.84 -8.38
CA VAL A 55 5.32 0.37 -9.23
C VAL A 55 4.95 1.63 -8.44
N ASP A 56 3.87 1.59 -7.68
CA ASP A 56 3.44 2.73 -6.86
C ASP A 56 4.42 2.99 -5.70
N GLN A 57 4.98 1.94 -5.10
CA GLN A 57 6.03 2.05 -4.08
C GLN A 57 7.29 2.75 -4.64
N GLU A 58 7.72 2.36 -5.84
CA GLU A 58 8.89 3.01 -6.46
C GLU A 58 8.61 4.48 -6.80
N THR A 59 7.38 4.82 -7.18
CA THR A 59 6.96 6.21 -7.35
C THR A 59 7.09 7.00 -6.04
N LEU A 60 6.63 6.43 -4.92
CA LEU A 60 6.77 7.03 -3.60
C LEU A 60 8.24 7.20 -3.19
N ARG A 61 9.08 6.19 -3.42
CA ARG A 61 10.53 6.27 -3.16
C ARG A 61 11.21 7.39 -3.96
N LYS A 62 10.85 7.52 -5.24
CA LYS A 62 11.37 8.63 -6.08
C LYS A 62 10.98 10.00 -5.51
N LEU A 63 9.75 10.16 -5.02
CA LEU A 63 9.30 11.40 -4.37
C LEU A 63 10.08 11.68 -3.09
N ILE A 64 10.28 10.68 -2.22
CA ILE A 64 11.07 10.79 -1.00
C ILE A 64 12.50 11.27 -1.33
N ARG A 65 13.15 10.65 -2.31
CA ARG A 65 14.51 11.06 -2.78
C ARG A 65 14.53 12.48 -3.36
N LYS A 66 13.56 12.84 -4.20
CA LYS A 66 13.41 14.20 -4.75
C LYS A 66 13.28 15.26 -3.66
N LEU A 67 12.59 14.89 -2.61
CA LEU A 67 12.46 15.72 -1.43
C LEU A 67 13.75 15.76 -0.59
N GLY A 68 14.77 14.95 -0.87
CA GLY A 68 16.02 14.87 -0.11
C GLY A 68 15.84 14.26 1.28
N ALA A 69 14.75 13.49 1.47
CA ALA A 69 14.51 12.69 2.67
C ALA A 69 15.19 11.32 2.56
N GLU A 70 15.51 10.72 3.71
CA GLU A 70 15.99 9.34 3.77
C GLU A 70 14.80 8.36 3.84
N GLU A 71 14.97 7.20 3.22
CA GLU A 71 14.01 6.09 3.30
C GLU A 71 14.10 5.38 4.67
N SER A 72 13.67 6.06 5.73
CA SER A 72 13.71 5.52 7.10
C SER A 72 12.54 4.60 7.42
N GLY A 73 11.46 4.66 6.64
CA GLY A 73 10.22 3.89 6.84
C GLY A 73 10.42 2.39 6.77
N ILE A 74 11.39 1.90 5.98
CA ILE A 74 11.65 0.48 5.80
C ILE A 74 12.10 -0.19 7.10
N ARG A 75 12.91 0.49 7.93
CA ARG A 75 13.40 -0.03 9.21
C ARG A 75 12.33 -0.05 10.31
N LYS A 76 11.38 0.90 10.29
CA LYS A 76 10.27 0.99 11.23
C LYS A 76 9.11 0.08 10.84
N ALA A 77 8.96 -0.21 9.54
CA ALA A 77 7.88 -1.00 8.99
C ALA A 77 7.87 -2.44 9.51
N GLY A 78 9.04 -3.08 9.63
CA GLY A 78 9.12 -4.48 10.00
C GLY A 78 8.46 -4.81 11.34
N ALA A 79 8.63 -3.98 12.36
CA ALA A 79 8.02 -4.19 13.68
C ALA A 79 6.52 -3.87 13.70
N TRP A 80 6.10 -2.78 13.05
CA TRP A 80 4.70 -2.35 13.01
C TRP A 80 3.84 -3.27 12.12
N VAL A 81 4.41 -3.73 11.03
CA VAL A 81 3.81 -4.67 10.07
C VAL A 81 3.62 -6.02 10.73
N ALA A 82 4.66 -6.54 11.38
CA ALA A 82 4.58 -7.80 12.11
C ALA A 82 3.47 -7.77 13.17
N GLU A 83 3.27 -6.66 13.87
CA GLU A 83 2.22 -6.52 14.88
C GLU A 83 0.82 -6.47 14.26
N LYS A 84 0.59 -5.72 13.19
CA LYS A 84 -0.74 -5.64 12.54
C LYS A 84 -1.12 -6.90 11.80
N PHE A 85 -0.16 -7.54 11.13
CA PHE A 85 -0.40 -8.76 10.37
C PHE A 85 -0.31 -10.05 11.19
N SER A 86 0.29 -10.02 12.39
CA SER A 86 0.25 -11.17 13.32
C SER A 86 -1.17 -11.53 13.77
N ARG A 87 -2.11 -10.61 13.63
CA ARG A 87 -3.53 -10.82 13.93
C ARG A 87 -4.28 -11.51 12.78
N ILE A 88 -3.77 -11.42 11.55
CA ILE A 88 -4.27 -12.21 10.43
C ILE A 88 -3.67 -13.60 10.63
N LYS A 89 -4.50 -14.58 10.97
CA LYS A 89 -4.08 -15.98 11.07
C LYS A 89 -3.72 -16.49 9.66
N ILE A 90 -2.52 -16.12 9.18
CA ILE A 90 -2.01 -16.48 7.86
C ILE A 90 -1.77 -18.00 7.75
N GLY A 91 -1.90 -18.75 8.85
CA GLY A 91 -1.67 -20.18 8.89
C GLY A 91 -2.72 -21.05 8.16
N ASP A 92 -3.80 -20.45 7.67
CA ASP A 92 -4.90 -21.19 7.01
C ASP A 92 -5.49 -20.38 5.84
N LEU A 93 -4.59 -19.90 4.93
CA LEU A 93 -5.01 -19.13 3.75
C LEU A 93 -5.80 -19.97 2.72
N ASP A 94 -5.95 -21.26 2.90
CA ASP A 94 -6.87 -22.12 2.15
C ASP A 94 -8.34 -21.82 2.51
N ASP A 95 -8.57 -21.21 3.68
CA ASP A 95 -9.89 -20.84 4.14
C ASP A 95 -10.32 -19.47 3.58
N SER A 96 -11.51 -19.42 3.00
CA SER A 96 -12.10 -18.21 2.42
C SER A 96 -12.23 -17.06 3.44
N ALA A 97 -12.40 -17.36 4.73
CA ALA A 97 -12.47 -16.35 5.79
C ALA A 97 -11.11 -15.68 6.04
N SER A 98 -10.03 -16.45 6.04
CA SER A 98 -8.67 -15.92 6.17
C SER A 98 -8.26 -15.09 4.95
N LEU A 99 -8.63 -15.54 3.76
CA LEU A 99 -8.40 -14.79 2.52
C LEU A 99 -9.22 -13.50 2.49
N LEU A 100 -10.47 -13.53 2.98
CA LEU A 100 -11.28 -12.33 3.16
C LEU A 100 -10.58 -11.28 4.03
N GLN A 101 -10.02 -11.68 5.18
CA GLN A 101 -9.30 -10.77 6.07
C GLN A 101 -8.03 -10.18 5.41
N ALA A 102 -7.30 -10.99 4.65
CA ALA A 102 -6.13 -10.52 3.90
C ALA A 102 -6.53 -9.47 2.84
N LEU A 103 -7.63 -9.70 2.13
CA LEU A 103 -8.17 -8.76 1.14
C LEU A 103 -8.69 -7.47 1.79
N GLU A 104 -9.27 -7.53 2.98
CA GLU A 104 -9.67 -6.34 3.75
C GLU A 104 -8.45 -5.49 4.14
N ALA A 105 -7.39 -6.12 4.63
CA ALA A 105 -6.15 -5.43 4.96
C ALA A 105 -5.54 -4.75 3.71
N LEU A 106 -5.55 -5.44 2.57
CA LEU A 106 -5.07 -4.90 1.30
C LEU A 106 -5.92 -3.72 0.83
N ALA A 107 -7.25 -3.83 0.90
CA ALA A 107 -8.19 -2.76 0.53
C ALA A 107 -7.98 -1.50 1.38
N LEU A 108 -7.76 -1.65 2.68
CA LEU A 108 -7.43 -0.54 3.58
C LEU A 108 -6.11 0.12 3.21
N GLY A 109 -5.08 -0.66 2.88
CA GLY A 109 -3.78 -0.15 2.42
C GLY A 109 -3.89 0.63 1.11
N ILE A 110 -4.65 0.14 0.14
CA ILE A 110 -4.90 0.83 -1.14
C ILE A 110 -5.69 2.11 -0.91
N THR A 111 -6.68 2.10 -0.02
CA THR A 111 -7.41 3.32 0.38
C THR A 111 -6.46 4.36 0.99
N GLY A 112 -5.56 3.95 1.88
CA GLY A 112 -4.53 4.81 2.44
C GLY A 112 -3.62 5.42 1.36
N LYS A 113 -3.19 4.63 0.39
CA LYS A 113 -2.40 5.09 -0.77
C LYS A 113 -3.18 6.12 -1.61
N ARG A 114 -4.46 5.89 -1.87
CA ARG A 114 -5.31 6.86 -2.58
C ARG A 114 -5.35 8.20 -1.85
N LEU A 115 -5.52 8.17 -0.54
CA LEU A 115 -5.52 9.38 0.29
C LEU A 115 -4.15 10.07 0.29
N LEU A 116 -3.05 9.31 0.27
CA LEU A 116 -1.69 9.85 0.10
C LEU A 116 -1.58 10.67 -1.19
N TRP A 117 -1.91 10.09 -2.34
CA TRP A 117 -1.82 10.79 -3.64
C TRP A 117 -2.66 12.06 -3.65
N ARG A 118 -3.84 12.00 -3.09
CA ARG A 118 -4.74 13.14 -2.94
C ARG A 118 -4.16 14.26 -2.08
N SER A 119 -3.56 13.90 -0.95
CA SER A 119 -2.88 14.84 -0.05
C SER A 119 -1.69 15.51 -0.72
N LEU A 120 -0.86 14.74 -1.44
CA LEU A 120 0.29 15.27 -2.17
C LEU A 120 -0.13 16.20 -3.31
N GLY A 121 -1.18 15.86 -4.04
CA GLY A 121 -1.77 16.74 -5.06
C GLY A 121 -2.20 18.08 -4.48
N ALA A 122 -2.82 18.09 -3.32
CA ALA A 122 -3.31 19.30 -2.66
C ALA A 122 -2.17 20.25 -2.21
N ILE A 123 -0.99 19.72 -1.87
CA ILE A 123 0.16 20.53 -1.41
C ILE A 123 1.18 20.83 -2.50
N THR A 124 1.05 20.27 -3.69
CA THR A 124 1.98 20.43 -4.82
C THR A 124 2.33 21.91 -5.12
N PRO A 125 1.39 22.87 -5.07
CA PRO A 125 1.75 24.27 -5.32
C PRO A 125 2.81 24.84 -4.36
N ASN A 126 2.90 24.29 -3.16
CA ASN A 126 3.80 24.78 -2.10
C ASN A 126 5.11 23.99 -2.01
N PHE A 127 5.26 22.90 -2.78
CA PHE A 127 6.43 22.02 -2.75
C PHE A 127 6.94 21.75 -4.17
N ALA A 128 7.92 22.54 -4.62
CA ALA A 128 8.50 22.42 -5.95
C ALA A 128 8.93 20.99 -6.34
N PRO A 129 9.50 20.15 -5.45
CA PRO A 129 9.86 18.77 -5.79
C PRO A 129 8.69 17.87 -6.17
N LEU A 130 7.44 18.23 -5.79
CA LEU A 130 6.23 17.48 -6.15
C LEU A 130 5.69 17.85 -7.54
N GLN A 131 6.12 18.99 -8.08
CA GLN A 131 5.68 19.44 -9.40
C GLN A 131 6.12 18.45 -10.49
N GLY A 132 5.28 18.30 -11.52
CA GLY A 132 5.52 17.37 -12.62
C GLY A 132 5.07 15.92 -12.34
N THR A 133 4.51 15.63 -11.14
CA THR A 133 3.87 14.34 -10.84
C THR A 133 2.36 14.49 -11.00
N ASP A 134 1.76 13.61 -11.79
CA ASP A 134 0.30 13.55 -11.95
C ASP A 134 -0.34 12.74 -10.81
N PHE A 135 -0.63 13.42 -9.71
CA PHE A 135 -1.27 12.80 -8.55
C PHE A 135 -2.73 12.41 -8.82
N GLY A 136 -3.40 13.06 -9.78
CA GLY A 136 -4.74 12.68 -10.19
C GLY A 136 -4.76 11.31 -10.86
N GLU A 137 -3.82 11.04 -11.74
CA GLU A 137 -3.68 9.71 -12.37
C GLU A 137 -3.27 8.65 -11.35
N LEU A 138 -2.39 8.95 -10.40
CA LEU A 138 -2.01 8.03 -9.31
C LEU A 138 -3.20 7.72 -8.39
N GLU A 139 -4.04 8.71 -8.08
CA GLU A 139 -5.27 8.51 -7.30
C GLU A 139 -6.25 7.61 -8.06
N LYS A 140 -6.45 7.84 -9.35
CA LYS A 140 -7.31 7.04 -10.22
C LYS A 140 -6.85 5.59 -10.29
N ARG A 141 -5.56 5.35 -10.49
CA ARG A 141 -4.99 3.99 -10.47
C ARG A 141 -5.23 3.29 -9.13
N ALA A 142 -5.08 4.00 -8.02
CA ALA A 142 -5.36 3.44 -6.71
C ALA A 142 -6.85 3.08 -6.55
N GLN A 143 -7.76 3.87 -7.10
CA GLN A 143 -9.19 3.55 -7.13
C GLN A 143 -9.47 2.29 -7.95
N GLU A 144 -8.89 2.15 -9.12
CA GLU A 144 -9.03 0.96 -9.99
C GLU A 144 -8.47 -0.30 -9.31
N GLN A 145 -7.35 -0.18 -8.59
CA GLN A 145 -6.79 -1.27 -7.79
C GLN A 145 -7.75 -1.66 -6.66
N PHE A 146 -8.32 -0.69 -5.96
CA PHE A 146 -9.31 -0.94 -4.90
C PHE A 146 -10.52 -1.71 -5.43
N GLU A 147 -11.08 -1.32 -6.57
CA GLU A 147 -12.26 -1.96 -7.16
C GLU A 147 -12.00 -3.43 -7.53
N ARG A 148 -10.80 -3.73 -8.03
CA ARG A 148 -10.38 -5.12 -8.30
C ARG A 148 -10.29 -5.96 -7.01
N VAL A 149 -9.68 -5.41 -5.97
CA VAL A 149 -9.59 -6.09 -4.66
C VAL A 149 -10.98 -6.28 -4.05
N GLU A 150 -11.83 -5.25 -4.10
CA GLU A 150 -13.19 -5.29 -3.55
C GLU A 150 -14.06 -6.34 -4.23
N THR A 151 -13.93 -6.51 -5.54
CA THR A 151 -14.63 -7.56 -6.27
C THR A 151 -14.32 -8.95 -5.73
N LEU A 152 -13.02 -9.27 -5.54
CA LEU A 152 -12.60 -10.55 -5.01
C LEU A 152 -12.95 -10.68 -3.50
N ARG A 153 -12.82 -9.58 -2.74
CA ARG A 153 -13.19 -9.56 -1.33
C ARG A 153 -14.65 -9.94 -1.10
N LEU A 154 -15.56 -9.40 -1.91
CA LEU A 154 -16.99 -9.72 -1.84
C LEU A 154 -17.30 -11.16 -2.29
N GLU A 155 -16.53 -11.70 -3.23
CA GLU A 155 -16.60 -13.12 -3.58
C GLU A 155 -16.24 -13.99 -2.39
N MET A 156 -15.10 -13.70 -1.73
CA MET A 156 -14.66 -14.46 -0.55
C MET A 156 -15.61 -14.31 0.65
N ALA A 157 -16.24 -13.16 0.83
CA ALA A 157 -17.24 -12.98 1.87
C ALA A 157 -18.46 -13.89 1.64
N ARG A 158 -18.94 -14.01 0.40
CA ARG A 158 -20.03 -14.92 0.07
C ARG A 158 -19.67 -16.40 0.28
N GLU A 159 -18.42 -16.73 0.03
CA GLU A 159 -17.90 -18.09 0.22
C GLU A 159 -17.73 -18.41 1.72
N ALA A 160 -17.11 -17.50 2.47
CA ALA A 160 -16.83 -17.67 3.89
C ALA A 160 -18.11 -17.79 4.76
N PHE A 161 -19.19 -17.12 4.36
CA PHE A 161 -20.43 -17.07 5.13
C PHE A 161 -21.59 -17.80 4.45
N ARG A 162 -21.28 -18.73 3.56
CA ARG A 162 -22.30 -19.61 2.96
C ARG A 162 -22.93 -20.50 4.04
N THR A 163 -24.24 -20.42 4.20
CA THR A 163 -25.06 -21.27 5.09
C THR A 163 -25.58 -22.51 4.38
#